data_2ba4955329d5efe2dc26fa7a6ea303be
#
_entry.id   2ba4955329d5efe2dc26fa7a6ea303be
#
_cell.length_a   1.000
_cell.length_b   1.000
_cell.length_c   1.000
_cell.angle_alpha   90.00
_cell.angle_beta   90.00
_cell.angle_gamma   90.00
#
_symmetry.space_group_name_H-M   'P 1'
#
loop_
_entity.id
_entity.type
_entity.pdbx_description
1 polymer ?
#
loop_
_entity_poly.entity_id
_entity_poly.type
_entity_poly.pdbx_seq_one_letter_code
_entity_poly.pdbx_strand_id
1 'polypeptide(L)'
;MRILEGRATVEDVDAVVAELAAIGDENGCTVQAFDARYLVGREQLDRAVELADRAIDRGENVARDRGVEILLYAAGRRQIDDALAMGVEAGEQDVAVLVDDVDAEDGAAADADAEASDAEIEAREADAAAAVREVLELDERPTVGVERADEALVREFFDVTEAELAATDAELADIVLERVALLNVEK
;
A
#
# COMPACT_ATOMS: atom_id res chain seq x y z
N MET A 1 -5.48 7.82 -6.90
CA MET A 1 -5.34 6.68 -5.96
C MET A 1 -6.65 6.36 -5.25
N ARG A 2 -7.06 5.09 -5.22
CA ARG A 2 -8.20 4.53 -4.47
C ARG A 2 -7.72 3.51 -3.45
N ILE A 3 -8.41 3.42 -2.31
CA ILE A 3 -8.22 2.36 -1.32
C ILE A 3 -9.54 1.63 -1.18
N LEU A 4 -9.54 0.33 -1.47
CA LEU A 4 -10.66 -0.56 -1.24
C LEU A 4 -10.48 -1.22 0.11
N GLU A 5 -11.51 -1.20 0.92
CA GLU A 5 -11.47 -1.73 2.27
C GLU A 5 -12.55 -2.81 2.41
N GLY A 6 -12.21 -3.92 3.02
CA GLY A 6 -13.18 -4.99 3.22
C GLY A 6 -12.59 -6.24 3.84
N ARG A 7 -13.42 -7.29 3.91
CA ARG A 7 -12.99 -8.64 4.27
C ARG A 7 -12.93 -9.49 3.02
N ALA A 8 -11.87 -10.29 2.90
CA ALA A 8 -11.66 -11.25 1.84
C ALA A 8 -11.23 -12.60 2.39
N THR A 9 -11.48 -13.65 1.62
CA THR A 9 -10.94 -14.99 1.88
C THR A 9 -9.92 -15.32 0.81
N VAL A 10 -8.67 -15.45 1.20
CA VAL A 10 -7.55 -15.81 0.33
C VAL A 10 -7.27 -17.30 0.47
N GLU A 11 -7.57 -18.09 -0.55
CA GLU A 11 -7.29 -19.54 -0.55
C GLU A 11 -5.83 -19.81 -0.95
N ASP A 12 -5.32 -19.08 -1.93
CA ASP A 12 -3.96 -19.19 -2.46
C ASP A 12 -3.40 -17.78 -2.67
N VAL A 13 -2.39 -17.43 -1.88
CA VAL A 13 -1.78 -16.08 -1.90
C VAL A 13 -1.12 -15.80 -3.24
N ASP A 14 -0.39 -16.78 -3.81
CA ASP A 14 0.32 -16.61 -5.08
C ASP A 14 -0.67 -16.37 -6.23
N ALA A 15 -1.79 -17.11 -6.24
CA ALA A 15 -2.84 -16.94 -7.23
C ALA A 15 -3.49 -15.55 -7.12
N VAL A 16 -3.86 -15.12 -5.92
CA VAL A 16 -4.47 -13.79 -5.68
C VAL A 16 -3.51 -12.67 -6.07
N VAL A 17 -2.25 -12.75 -5.69
CA VAL A 17 -1.24 -11.75 -6.05
C VAL A 17 -1.06 -11.67 -7.57
N ALA A 18 -1.04 -12.82 -8.27
CA ALA A 18 -0.93 -12.85 -9.72
C ALA A 18 -2.17 -12.25 -10.42
N GLU A 19 -3.37 -12.50 -9.89
CA GLU A 19 -4.62 -11.93 -10.42
C GLU A 19 -4.67 -10.41 -10.19
N LEU A 20 -4.28 -9.93 -9.02
CA LEU A 20 -4.20 -8.49 -8.73
C LEU A 20 -3.17 -7.78 -9.63
N ALA A 21 -2.01 -8.40 -9.86
CA ALA A 21 -1.01 -7.89 -10.79
C ALA A 21 -1.56 -7.81 -12.23
N ALA A 22 -2.27 -8.85 -12.70
CA ALA A 22 -2.89 -8.84 -14.02
C ALA A 22 -3.95 -7.74 -14.17
N ILE A 23 -4.77 -7.50 -13.15
CA ILE A 23 -5.73 -6.37 -13.12
C ILE A 23 -4.99 -5.04 -13.25
N GLY A 24 -3.87 -4.89 -12.54
CA GLY A 24 -3.03 -3.70 -12.63
C GLY A 24 -2.51 -3.48 -14.04
N ASP A 25 -1.90 -4.51 -14.65
CA ASP A 25 -1.35 -4.46 -16.01
C ASP A 25 -2.43 -4.14 -17.06
N GLU A 26 -3.62 -4.73 -16.95
CA GLU A 26 -4.73 -4.51 -17.89
C GLU A 26 -5.29 -3.09 -17.82
N ASN A 27 -5.23 -2.44 -16.68
CA ASN A 27 -5.82 -1.12 -16.45
C ASN A 27 -4.77 0.01 -16.36
N GLY A 28 -3.47 -0.30 -16.46
CA GLY A 28 -2.40 0.69 -16.29
C GLY A 28 -2.32 1.22 -14.86
N CYS A 29 -2.64 0.39 -13.87
CA CYS A 29 -2.64 0.74 -12.46
C CYS A 29 -1.68 -0.15 -11.66
N THR A 30 -1.14 0.39 -10.58
CA THR A 30 -0.56 -0.44 -9.52
C THR A 30 -1.68 -0.93 -8.61
N VAL A 31 -1.73 -2.23 -8.37
CA VAL A 31 -2.67 -2.86 -7.43
C VAL A 31 -1.88 -3.58 -6.35
N GLN A 32 -1.99 -3.13 -5.10
CA GLN A 32 -1.28 -3.73 -3.97
C GLN A 32 -2.23 -4.01 -2.82
N ALA A 33 -2.27 -5.27 -2.38
CA ALA A 33 -3.08 -5.69 -1.24
C ALA A 33 -2.25 -5.71 0.05
N PHE A 34 -2.89 -5.32 1.15
CA PHE A 34 -2.32 -5.25 2.49
C PHE A 34 -3.23 -5.97 3.49
N ASP A 35 -2.64 -6.57 4.49
CA ASP A 35 -3.34 -6.95 5.72
C ASP A 35 -3.68 -5.67 6.50
N ALA A 36 -4.97 -5.38 6.63
CA ALA A 36 -5.42 -4.14 7.25
C ALA A 36 -5.07 -4.04 8.74
N ARG A 37 -4.71 -5.15 9.41
CA ARG A 37 -4.28 -5.15 10.82
C ARG A 37 -3.02 -4.29 11.07
N TYR A 38 -2.20 -4.07 10.05
CA TYR A 38 -0.98 -3.24 10.13
C TYR A 38 -1.19 -1.78 9.79
N LEU A 39 -2.39 -1.40 9.30
CA LEU A 39 -2.63 -0.07 8.76
C LEU A 39 -3.29 0.85 9.79
N VAL A 40 -2.53 1.79 10.31
CA VAL A 40 -3.01 2.78 11.29
C VAL A 40 -3.85 3.90 10.68
N GLY A 41 -3.83 4.06 9.36
CA GLY A 41 -4.62 5.06 8.66
C GLY A 41 -4.29 5.14 7.17
N ARG A 42 -5.16 5.84 6.43
CA ARG A 42 -4.97 6.10 4.99
C ARG A 42 -3.66 6.85 4.72
N GLU A 43 -3.30 7.78 5.59
CA GLU A 43 -2.10 8.61 5.47
C GLU A 43 -0.81 7.76 5.39
N GLN A 44 -0.80 6.58 6.01
CA GLN A 44 0.32 5.63 5.90
C GLN A 44 0.52 5.18 4.44
N LEU A 45 -0.56 4.88 3.72
CA LEU A 45 -0.51 4.48 2.32
C LEU A 45 -0.23 5.67 1.39
N ASP A 46 -0.86 6.83 1.64
CA ASP A 46 -0.59 8.07 0.88
C ASP A 46 0.91 8.40 0.94
N ARG A 47 1.50 8.30 2.14
CA ARG A 47 2.92 8.57 2.34
C ARG A 47 3.83 7.52 1.71
N ALA A 48 3.42 6.25 1.75
CA ALA A 48 4.17 5.16 1.14
C ALA A 48 4.25 5.32 -0.39
N VAL A 49 3.14 5.66 -1.04
CA VAL A 49 3.10 5.94 -2.48
C VAL A 49 4.03 7.10 -2.83
N GLU A 50 3.88 8.26 -2.16
CA GLU A 50 4.73 9.44 -2.40
C GLU A 50 6.23 9.12 -2.31
N LEU A 51 6.62 8.31 -1.34
CA LEU A 51 8.04 7.98 -1.11
C LEU A 51 8.54 6.91 -2.09
N ALA A 52 7.71 5.94 -2.45
CA ALA A 52 8.03 4.91 -3.44
C ALA A 52 8.26 5.54 -4.83
N ASP A 53 7.35 6.39 -5.27
CA ASP A 53 7.45 7.09 -6.55
C ASP A 53 8.69 7.98 -6.59
N ARG A 54 8.95 8.74 -5.54
CA ARG A 54 10.19 9.52 -5.40
C ARG A 54 11.46 8.67 -5.48
N ALA A 55 11.44 7.46 -4.92
CA ALA A 55 12.58 6.54 -4.99
C ALA A 55 12.76 5.98 -6.41
N ILE A 56 11.66 5.64 -7.08
CA ILE A 56 11.64 5.16 -8.46
C ILE A 56 12.21 6.23 -9.40
N ASP A 57 11.72 7.47 -9.31
CA ASP A 57 12.19 8.61 -10.11
C ASP A 57 13.69 8.87 -9.98
N ARG A 58 14.25 8.61 -8.81
CA ARG A 58 15.69 8.77 -8.53
C ARG A 58 16.52 7.54 -8.89
N GLY A 59 15.88 6.43 -9.27
CA GLY A 59 16.57 5.16 -9.47
C GLY A 59 17.15 4.57 -8.19
N GLU A 60 16.53 4.89 -7.04
CA GLU A 60 16.94 4.47 -5.69
C GLU A 60 16.04 3.36 -5.12
N ASN A 61 15.03 2.92 -5.88
CA ASN A 61 14.11 1.86 -5.49
C ASN A 61 14.82 0.52 -5.26
N VAL A 62 14.33 -0.22 -4.29
CA VAL A 62 14.82 -1.57 -3.93
C VAL A 62 14.10 -2.63 -4.77
N ALA A 63 12.78 -2.54 -4.86
CA ALA A 63 11.97 -3.43 -5.66
C ALA A 63 11.86 -2.92 -7.11
N ARG A 64 11.70 -3.85 -8.06
CA ARG A 64 11.44 -3.50 -9.46
C ARG A 64 9.97 -3.21 -9.72
N ASP A 65 9.12 -3.86 -8.96
CA ASP A 65 7.68 -3.70 -9.01
C ASP A 65 7.27 -2.54 -8.10
N ARG A 66 6.47 -1.60 -8.62
CA ARG A 66 6.03 -0.41 -7.88
C ARG A 66 5.17 -0.77 -6.67
N GLY A 67 4.29 -1.76 -6.79
CA GLY A 67 3.46 -2.23 -5.68
C GLY A 67 4.30 -2.76 -4.53
N VAL A 68 5.34 -3.54 -4.84
CA VAL A 68 6.30 -4.04 -3.84
C VAL A 68 7.12 -2.90 -3.24
N GLU A 69 7.50 -1.88 -4.01
CA GLU A 69 8.19 -0.71 -3.47
C GLU A 69 7.28 0.07 -2.51
N ILE A 70 6.01 0.26 -2.87
CA ILE A 70 5.00 0.86 -1.98
C ILE A 70 4.85 0.04 -0.69
N LEU A 71 4.84 -1.30 -0.78
CA LEU A 71 4.77 -2.19 0.38
C LEU A 71 5.98 -2.00 1.30
N LEU A 72 7.20 -1.89 0.75
CA LEU A 72 8.43 -1.62 1.50
C LEU A 72 8.31 -0.32 2.31
N TYR A 73 7.84 0.76 1.67
CA TYR A 73 7.64 2.03 2.36
C TYR A 73 6.52 1.95 3.39
N ALA A 74 5.36 1.37 3.07
CA ALA A 74 4.25 1.22 4.01
C ALA A 74 4.67 0.43 5.26
N ALA A 75 5.53 -0.58 5.10
CA ALA A 75 6.09 -1.39 6.16
C ALA A 75 7.26 -0.74 6.91
N GLY A 76 7.82 0.37 6.41
CA GLY A 76 9.05 0.94 6.96
C GLY A 76 10.23 -0.05 6.92
N ARG A 77 10.29 -0.95 5.93
CA ARG A 77 11.27 -2.03 5.82
C ARG A 77 12.02 -1.95 4.49
N ARG A 78 13.32 -2.27 4.51
CA ARG A 78 14.18 -2.33 3.31
C ARG A 78 14.28 -3.71 2.69
N GLN A 79 13.95 -4.74 3.47
CA GLN A 79 14.02 -6.12 3.02
C GLN A 79 12.61 -6.55 2.59
N ILE A 80 12.50 -7.06 1.38
CA ILE A 80 11.22 -7.49 0.81
C ILE A 80 10.58 -8.56 1.70
N ASP A 81 11.35 -9.54 2.17
CA ASP A 81 10.84 -10.63 3.03
C ASP A 81 10.20 -10.09 4.32
N ASP A 82 10.79 -9.06 4.93
CA ASP A 82 10.25 -8.44 6.14
C ASP A 82 8.97 -7.62 5.83
N ALA A 83 8.92 -6.95 4.68
CA ALA A 83 7.77 -6.17 4.27
C ALA A 83 6.57 -7.04 3.87
N LEU A 84 6.82 -8.24 3.32
CA LEU A 84 5.78 -9.19 2.92
C LEU A 84 4.87 -9.63 4.09
N ALA A 85 5.34 -9.52 5.34
CA ALA A 85 4.50 -9.75 6.52
C ALA A 85 3.28 -8.80 6.58
N MET A 86 3.36 -7.65 5.92
CA MET A 86 2.27 -6.68 5.80
C MET A 86 1.35 -6.96 4.58
N GLY A 87 1.71 -7.94 3.76
CA GLY A 87 0.88 -8.44 2.66
C GLY A 87 -0.26 -9.34 3.15
N VAL A 88 -1.08 -9.79 2.22
CA VAL A 88 -2.17 -10.72 2.54
C VAL A 88 -1.65 -12.12 2.82
N GLU A 89 -2.31 -12.83 3.74
CA GLU A 89 -2.05 -14.22 4.09
C GLU A 89 -3.20 -15.13 3.62
N ALA A 90 -3.00 -16.45 3.67
CA ALA A 90 -4.08 -17.39 3.41
C ALA A 90 -5.09 -17.39 4.55
N GLY A 91 -6.38 -17.39 4.22
CA GLY A 91 -7.49 -17.39 5.16
C GLY A 91 -8.41 -16.19 5.02
N GLU A 92 -9.37 -16.09 5.94
CA GLU A 92 -10.29 -14.96 6.04
C GLU A 92 -9.62 -13.82 6.83
N GLN A 93 -9.56 -12.63 6.24
CA GLN A 93 -8.91 -11.48 6.85
C GLN A 93 -9.51 -10.15 6.40
N ASP A 94 -9.29 -9.11 7.18
CA ASP A 94 -9.56 -7.74 6.79
C ASP A 94 -8.42 -7.21 5.93
N VAL A 95 -8.75 -6.69 4.75
CA VAL A 95 -7.78 -6.23 3.76
C VAL A 95 -7.99 -4.76 3.40
N ALA A 96 -6.92 -4.12 2.98
CA ALA A 96 -6.96 -2.88 2.22
C ALA A 96 -6.24 -3.10 0.89
N VAL A 97 -6.86 -2.70 -0.22
CA VAL A 97 -6.24 -2.80 -1.54
C VAL A 97 -6.09 -1.41 -2.12
N LEU A 98 -4.85 -1.04 -2.37
CA LEU A 98 -4.49 0.19 -3.07
C LEU A 98 -4.61 -0.05 -4.57
N VAL A 99 -5.27 0.88 -5.25
CA VAL A 99 -5.35 0.97 -6.71
C VAL A 99 -4.92 2.38 -7.09
N ASP A 100 -3.84 2.50 -7.84
CA ASP A 100 -3.24 3.78 -8.17
C ASP A 100 -2.71 3.79 -9.61
N ASP A 101 -3.05 4.82 -10.37
CA ASP A 101 -2.63 4.95 -11.77
C ASP A 101 -1.11 5.12 -11.87
N VAL A 102 -0.49 4.42 -12.81
CA VAL A 102 0.98 4.43 -12.98
C VAL A 102 1.46 5.71 -13.66
N ASP A 103 0.62 6.31 -14.52
CA ASP A 103 0.99 7.49 -15.32
C ASP A 103 0.77 8.81 -14.57
N ALA A 104 0.13 8.79 -13.38
CA ALA A 104 -0.22 9.99 -12.63
C ALA A 104 0.99 10.80 -12.15
N GLU A 105 2.19 10.21 -12.11
CA GLU A 105 3.41 10.80 -11.56
C GLU A 105 4.65 10.73 -12.49
N ASP A 106 4.58 10.02 -13.64
CA ASP A 106 5.70 9.96 -14.59
C ASP A 106 5.86 11.28 -15.39
N GLY A 107 6.16 12.36 -14.68
CA GLY A 107 6.53 13.66 -15.27
C GLY A 107 7.92 13.69 -15.91
N ALA A 108 8.56 12.55 -16.22
CA ALA A 108 9.86 12.47 -16.86
C ALA A 108 9.88 11.50 -18.04
N ALA A 109 9.66 12.06 -19.23
CA ALA A 109 9.99 11.47 -20.55
C ALA A 109 8.97 10.55 -21.23
N ALA A 110 7.72 10.98 -21.32
CA ALA A 110 6.90 10.66 -22.50
C ALA A 110 6.58 11.94 -23.26
N ASP A 111 6.50 11.87 -24.58
CA ASP A 111 6.23 13.00 -25.47
C ASP A 111 5.09 13.87 -24.92
N ALA A 112 5.31 15.17 -24.82
CA ALA A 112 4.46 16.19 -24.19
C ALA A 112 3.04 16.36 -24.80
N ASP A 113 2.53 15.37 -25.51
CA ASP A 113 1.22 15.39 -26.18
C ASP A 113 0.22 14.33 -25.67
N ALA A 114 0.51 13.55 -24.60
CA ALA A 114 -0.35 12.48 -24.12
C ALA A 114 -0.31 12.28 -22.59
N GLU A 115 -0.43 13.34 -21.81
CA GLU A 115 -0.81 13.17 -20.40
C GLU A 115 -2.26 12.71 -20.35
N ALA A 116 -2.52 11.56 -19.69
CA ALA A 116 -3.87 11.10 -19.48
C ALA A 116 -4.65 12.17 -18.71
N SER A 117 -5.86 12.46 -19.14
CA SER A 117 -6.70 13.40 -18.41
C SER A 117 -7.11 12.83 -17.05
N ASP A 118 -7.36 13.69 -16.05
CA ASP A 118 -7.86 13.27 -14.73
C ASP A 118 -9.06 12.31 -14.85
N ALA A 119 -9.92 12.49 -15.85
CA ALA A 119 -11.07 11.64 -16.10
C ALA A 119 -10.69 10.23 -16.61
N GLU A 120 -9.63 10.12 -17.41
CA GLU A 120 -9.11 8.82 -17.88
C GLU A 120 -8.42 8.06 -16.75
N ILE A 121 -7.65 8.76 -15.90
CA ILE A 121 -7.05 8.21 -14.69
C ILE A 121 -8.14 7.67 -13.75
N GLU A 122 -9.15 8.50 -13.48
CA GLU A 122 -10.27 8.11 -12.61
C GLU A 122 -11.04 6.90 -13.17
N ALA A 123 -11.20 6.80 -14.48
CA ALA A 123 -11.85 5.66 -15.13
C ALA A 123 -11.03 4.38 -15.00
N ARG A 124 -9.71 4.41 -15.27
CA ARG A 124 -8.80 3.28 -15.13
C ARG A 124 -8.78 2.74 -13.69
N GLU A 125 -8.65 3.64 -12.71
CA GLU A 125 -8.71 3.28 -11.29
C GLU A 125 -10.08 2.69 -10.89
N ALA A 126 -11.18 3.18 -11.46
CA ALA A 126 -12.51 2.67 -11.17
C ALA A 126 -12.73 1.26 -11.76
N ASP A 127 -12.25 1.03 -12.99
CA ASP A 127 -12.35 -0.28 -13.65
C ASP A 127 -11.47 -1.33 -12.92
N ALA A 128 -10.24 -0.98 -12.59
CA ALA A 128 -9.36 -1.84 -11.78
C ALA A 128 -9.98 -2.14 -10.41
N ALA A 129 -10.53 -1.13 -9.74
CA ALA A 129 -11.18 -1.29 -8.45
C ALA A 129 -12.42 -2.21 -8.52
N ALA A 130 -13.18 -2.17 -9.62
CA ALA A 130 -14.31 -3.07 -9.83
C ALA A 130 -13.84 -4.53 -9.99
N ALA A 131 -12.80 -4.75 -10.80
CA ALA A 131 -12.22 -6.08 -10.99
C ALA A 131 -11.63 -6.66 -9.68
N VAL A 132 -10.94 -5.85 -8.88
CA VAL A 132 -10.42 -6.25 -7.56
C VAL A 132 -11.54 -6.71 -6.62
N ARG A 133 -12.68 -5.98 -6.59
CA ARG A 133 -13.85 -6.38 -5.76
C ARG A 133 -14.39 -7.75 -6.17
N GLU A 134 -14.42 -8.01 -7.46
CA GLU A 134 -14.93 -9.28 -8.00
C GLU A 134 -13.98 -10.44 -7.67
N VAL A 135 -12.68 -10.27 -7.92
CA VAL A 135 -11.66 -11.30 -7.69
C VAL A 135 -11.55 -11.67 -6.20
N LEU A 136 -11.59 -10.68 -5.31
CA LEU A 136 -11.50 -10.93 -3.87
C LEU A 136 -12.83 -11.27 -3.21
N GLU A 137 -13.94 -11.25 -3.95
CA GLU A 137 -15.30 -11.36 -3.38
C GLU A 137 -15.45 -10.43 -2.16
N LEU A 138 -14.99 -9.18 -2.32
CA LEU A 138 -14.74 -8.26 -1.21
C LEU A 138 -16.04 -7.86 -0.49
N ASP A 139 -16.15 -8.24 0.79
CA ASP A 139 -17.19 -7.74 1.68
C ASP A 139 -16.80 -6.36 2.20
N GLU A 140 -17.26 -5.31 1.48
CA GLU A 140 -16.84 -3.92 1.69
C GLU A 140 -17.25 -3.42 3.07
N ARG A 141 -16.26 -2.98 3.84
CA ARG A 141 -16.41 -2.34 5.14
C ARG A 141 -15.15 -1.58 5.51
N PRO A 142 -15.23 -0.56 6.38
CA PRO A 142 -14.03 0.12 6.86
C PRO A 142 -13.12 -0.87 7.61
N THR A 143 -11.85 -0.97 7.19
CA THR A 143 -10.83 -1.84 7.81
C THR A 143 -9.55 -1.07 8.17
N VAL A 144 -9.34 0.11 7.60
CA VAL A 144 -8.16 0.95 7.84
C VAL A 144 -8.42 1.95 8.96
N GLY A 145 -7.45 2.12 9.84
CA GLY A 145 -7.47 3.11 10.92
C GLY A 145 -6.97 2.54 12.24
N VAL A 146 -6.44 3.42 13.09
CA VAL A 146 -5.84 3.05 14.37
C VAL A 146 -6.77 2.25 15.31
N GLU A 147 -8.07 2.51 15.22
CA GLU A 147 -9.08 1.78 16.02
C GLU A 147 -9.39 0.38 15.47
N ARG A 148 -8.92 0.05 14.27
CA ARG A 148 -9.15 -1.23 13.57
C ARG A 148 -7.88 -2.04 13.42
N ALA A 149 -6.74 -1.37 13.42
CA ALA A 149 -5.44 -2.00 13.43
C ALA A 149 -5.26 -2.85 14.70
N ASP A 150 -4.49 -3.91 14.59
CA ASP A 150 -4.06 -4.66 15.77
C ASP A 150 -2.89 -3.91 16.43
N GLU A 151 -3.18 -3.18 17.52
CA GLU A 151 -2.19 -2.35 18.21
C GLU A 151 -0.95 -3.14 18.64
N ALA A 152 -1.14 -4.37 19.14
CA ALA A 152 -0.02 -5.18 19.58
C ALA A 152 0.87 -5.60 18.41
N LEU A 153 0.24 -6.01 17.31
CA LEU A 153 0.90 -6.38 16.06
C LEU A 153 1.65 -5.20 15.44
N VAL A 154 1.00 -4.04 15.37
CA VAL A 154 1.61 -2.80 14.85
C VAL A 154 2.82 -2.39 15.70
N ARG A 155 2.70 -2.42 17.02
CA ARG A 155 3.80 -2.06 17.93
C ARG A 155 4.99 -3.01 17.81
N GLU A 156 4.72 -4.31 17.70
CA GLU A 156 5.77 -5.32 17.49
C GLU A 156 6.45 -5.12 16.14
N PHE A 157 5.65 -4.97 15.07
CA PHE A 157 6.15 -4.85 13.71
C PHE A 157 6.98 -3.58 13.48
N PHE A 158 6.55 -2.44 13.99
CA PHE A 158 7.25 -1.16 13.84
C PHE A 158 8.25 -0.87 14.98
N ASP A 159 8.50 -1.83 15.86
CA ASP A 159 9.42 -1.70 17.01
C ASP A 159 9.07 -0.51 17.92
N VAL A 160 7.76 -0.28 18.17
CA VAL A 160 7.28 0.81 19.02
C VAL A 160 7.20 0.39 20.47
N THR A 161 8.00 1.02 21.32
CA THR A 161 8.07 0.70 22.75
C THR A 161 7.12 1.54 23.61
N GLU A 162 6.73 1.04 24.80
CA GLU A 162 5.96 1.83 25.76
C GLU A 162 6.71 3.08 26.23
N ALA A 163 8.04 2.99 26.33
CA ALA A 163 8.87 4.10 26.73
C ALA A 163 8.85 5.23 25.67
N GLU A 164 8.80 4.87 24.39
CA GLU A 164 8.68 5.81 23.28
C GLU A 164 7.33 6.52 23.29
N LEU A 165 6.24 5.79 23.41
CA LEU A 165 4.89 6.35 23.54
C LEU A 165 4.74 7.25 24.77
N ALA A 166 5.36 6.87 25.91
CA ALA A 166 5.31 7.67 27.13
C ALA A 166 6.22 8.92 27.10
N ALA A 167 7.25 8.93 26.24
CA ALA A 167 8.21 10.03 26.13
C ALA A 167 7.77 11.12 25.16
N THR A 168 6.77 10.84 24.33
CA THR A 168 6.24 11.76 23.32
C THR A 168 4.75 12.02 23.56
N ASP A 169 4.26 13.17 23.11
CA ASP A 169 2.81 13.43 23.03
C ASP A 169 2.21 12.83 21.72
N ALA A 170 3.00 12.02 20.99
CA ALA A 170 2.62 11.42 19.71
C ALA A 170 1.76 10.16 19.95
N GLU A 171 0.78 9.97 19.11
CA GLU A 171 -0.02 8.75 19.05
C GLU A 171 0.71 7.64 18.26
N LEU A 172 0.25 6.39 18.36
CA LEU A 172 0.83 5.26 17.63
C LEU A 172 0.90 5.53 16.12
N ALA A 173 -0.13 6.13 15.56
CA ALA A 173 -0.17 6.49 14.14
C ALA A 173 0.97 7.44 13.74
N ASP A 174 1.26 8.44 14.57
CA ASP A 174 2.32 9.41 14.29
C ASP A 174 3.70 8.73 14.25
N ILE A 175 3.94 7.80 15.18
CA ILE A 175 5.20 7.05 15.25
C ILE A 175 5.34 6.13 14.02
N VAL A 176 4.26 5.46 13.61
CA VAL A 176 4.27 4.63 12.39
C VAL A 176 4.59 5.48 11.16
N LEU A 177 3.95 6.65 11.02
CA LEU A 177 4.23 7.58 9.92
C LEU A 177 5.68 8.07 9.92
N GLU A 178 6.25 8.27 11.09
CA GLU A 178 7.68 8.60 11.23
C GLU A 178 8.57 7.45 10.72
N ARG A 179 8.26 6.18 11.08
CA ARG A 179 9.01 5.01 10.57
C ARG A 179 8.95 4.91 9.05
N VAL A 180 7.76 5.11 8.46
CA VAL A 180 7.56 5.18 7.00
C VAL A 180 8.45 6.28 6.38
N ALA A 181 8.46 7.47 6.97
CA ALA A 181 9.25 8.59 6.47
C ALA A 181 10.76 8.38 6.60
N LEU A 182 11.22 7.76 7.69
CA LEU A 182 12.64 7.53 7.98
C LEU A 182 13.29 6.53 7.03
N LEU A 183 12.54 5.61 6.42
CA LEU A 183 13.07 4.67 5.44
C LEU A 183 13.81 5.38 4.30
N ASN A 184 13.38 6.59 3.94
CA ASN A 184 14.02 7.39 2.91
C ASN A 184 15.34 8.06 3.36
N VAL A 185 15.58 8.17 4.66
CA VAL A 185 16.76 8.88 5.22
C VAL A 185 17.93 7.92 5.46
N GLU A 186 17.66 6.65 5.64
CA GLU A 186 18.67 5.61 5.93
C GLU A 186 19.35 5.02 4.69
N LYS A 187 19.23 5.66 3.53
CA LYS A 187 19.88 5.25 2.27
C LYS A 187 21.30 5.75 2.14
#